data_9d4fc25714d36943990b3fe91b852e8f
#
_entry.id   9d4fc25714d36943990b3fe91b852e8f
#
_cell.length_a   1.000
_cell.length_b   1.000
_cell.length_c   1.000
_cell.angle_alpha   90.00
_cell.angle_beta   90.00
_cell.angle_gamma   90.00
#
_symmetry.space_group_name_H-M   'P 1'
#
loop_
_entity.id
_entity.type
_entity.pdbx_description
1 polymer ?
#
loop_
_entity_poly.entity_id
_entity_poly.type
_entity_poly.pdbx_seq_one_letter_code
_entity_poly.pdbx_strand_id
1 'polypeptide(L)'
;MGIARKVNNYKMRDWIFSRQRFWGEPIPMINCPKCGWVPMDEKDLPLLLPDIAEYEPTDDGESPLAKITDWVNCKCPCCGADAKRETDTMPNWAGSSWYFLRFMDPHNDKAFASMDAMKYWNRVDWYNGGMEHTARHLLYARFWVQFLYNIGLVPHKEMIWTRVSH
;
A
#
# COMPACT_ATOMS: atom_id res chain seq x y z
N MET A 1 -34.95 -25.59 -4.38
CA MET A 1 -35.28 -24.18 -4.65
C MET A 1 -34.37 -23.29 -3.82
N GLY A 2 -33.50 -22.50 -4.43
CA GLY A 2 -32.59 -21.59 -3.72
C GLY A 2 -33.23 -20.22 -3.49
N ILE A 3 -34.22 -20.19 -2.62
CA ILE A 3 -35.01 -18.98 -2.35
C ILE A 3 -34.38 -18.05 -1.29
N ALA A 4 -33.30 -18.50 -0.62
CA ALA A 4 -32.56 -17.67 0.33
C ALA A 4 -31.12 -18.12 0.46
N ARG A 5 -30.21 -17.18 0.77
CA ARG A 5 -28.81 -17.44 1.14
C ARG A 5 -28.46 -16.68 2.40
N LYS A 6 -27.61 -17.29 3.23
CA LYS A 6 -27.03 -16.58 4.39
C LYS A 6 -26.03 -15.55 3.89
N VAL A 7 -26.18 -14.30 4.29
CA VAL A 7 -25.27 -13.20 3.98
C VAL A 7 -24.77 -12.61 5.30
N ASN A 8 -23.47 -12.38 5.38
CA ASN A 8 -22.87 -11.67 6.50
C ASN A 8 -22.67 -10.21 6.10
N ASN A 9 -23.29 -9.30 6.85
CA ASN A 9 -23.09 -7.86 6.69
C ASN A 9 -22.19 -7.35 7.81
N TYR A 10 -21.18 -6.58 7.43
CA TYR A 10 -20.25 -5.97 8.39
C TYR A 10 -20.58 -4.48 8.56
N LYS A 11 -20.57 -3.99 9.79
CA LYS A 11 -20.77 -2.56 10.10
C LYS A 11 -19.49 -1.72 9.98
N MET A 12 -18.46 -2.25 9.38
CA MET A 12 -17.18 -1.58 9.15
C MET A 12 -17.21 -0.88 7.80
N ARG A 13 -16.68 0.33 7.74
CA ARG A 13 -16.47 1.02 6.46
C ARG A 13 -15.28 0.41 5.74
N ASP A 14 -15.36 0.36 4.42
CA ASP A 14 -14.22 -0.04 3.61
C ASP A 14 -13.05 0.92 3.82
N TRP A 15 -11.84 0.37 3.77
CA TRP A 15 -10.66 1.17 3.80
C TRP A 15 -10.47 1.86 2.44
N ILE A 16 -10.51 3.19 2.45
CA ILE A 16 -10.16 3.98 1.27
C ILE A 16 -8.64 4.01 1.17
N PHE A 17 -8.10 3.23 0.25
CA PHE A 17 -6.66 3.07 0.06
C PHE A 17 -6.03 4.23 -0.70
N SER A 18 -6.75 4.89 -1.58
CA SER A 18 -6.27 5.99 -2.41
C SER A 18 -6.62 7.37 -1.85
N ARG A 19 -5.75 8.34 -2.06
CA ARG A 19 -5.89 9.72 -1.61
C ARG A 19 -5.57 10.70 -2.73
N GLN A 20 -6.41 11.69 -2.93
CA GLN A 20 -6.22 12.81 -3.87
C GLN A 20 -5.29 13.85 -3.22
N ARG A 21 -4.05 13.43 -2.93
CA ARG A 21 -3.04 14.27 -2.27
C ARG A 21 -1.69 14.07 -2.95
N PHE A 22 -0.89 15.13 -3.01
CA PHE A 22 0.46 15.04 -3.55
C PHE A 22 1.36 14.13 -2.70
N TRP A 23 1.36 14.34 -1.38
CA TRP A 23 2.19 13.55 -0.45
C TRP A 23 1.59 12.18 -0.13
N GLY A 24 2.39 11.17 -0.36
CA GLY A 24 2.10 9.77 -0.09
C GLY A 24 2.91 8.88 -1.02
N GLU A 25 2.88 7.58 -0.80
CA GLU A 25 3.50 6.63 -1.72
C GLU A 25 2.66 6.57 -3.01
N PRO A 26 3.26 6.79 -4.19
CA PRO A 26 2.54 6.65 -5.46
C PRO A 26 2.05 5.21 -5.66
N ILE A 27 0.89 5.06 -6.28
CA ILE A 27 0.33 3.74 -6.61
C ILE A 27 0.90 3.30 -7.96
N PRO A 28 1.68 2.20 -8.05
CA PRO A 28 2.35 1.80 -9.28
C PRO A 28 1.40 1.09 -10.27
N MET A 29 0.32 1.78 -10.64
CA MET A 29 -0.70 1.30 -11.56
C MET A 29 -0.84 2.24 -12.76
N ILE A 30 -1.20 1.67 -13.90
CA ILE A 30 -1.40 2.38 -15.16
C ILE A 30 -2.79 2.06 -15.70
N ASN A 31 -3.55 3.10 -16.00
CA ASN A 31 -4.84 2.99 -16.65
C ASN A 31 -4.68 3.07 -18.18
N CYS A 32 -4.88 1.95 -18.82
CA CYS A 32 -4.82 1.82 -20.28
C CYS A 32 -6.23 1.72 -20.87
N PRO A 33 -6.56 2.52 -21.91
CA PRO A 33 -7.89 2.47 -22.53
C PRO A 33 -8.21 1.12 -23.19
N LYS A 34 -7.19 0.30 -23.50
CA LYS A 34 -7.37 -1.04 -24.09
C LYS A 34 -7.32 -2.17 -23.07
N CYS A 35 -6.39 -2.09 -22.10
CA CYS A 35 -6.12 -3.18 -21.15
C CYS A 35 -6.77 -2.97 -19.77
N GLY A 36 -7.33 -1.78 -19.50
CA GLY A 36 -7.79 -1.41 -18.18
C GLY A 36 -6.62 -1.10 -17.24
N TRP A 37 -6.80 -1.33 -15.94
CA TRP A 37 -5.75 -1.16 -14.94
C TRP A 37 -4.71 -2.27 -15.02
N VAL A 38 -3.46 -1.89 -15.21
CA VAL A 38 -2.29 -2.79 -15.26
C VAL A 38 -1.21 -2.33 -14.29
N PRO A 39 -0.45 -3.22 -13.66
CA PRO A 39 0.69 -2.84 -12.83
C PRO A 39 1.83 -2.27 -13.70
N MET A 40 2.64 -1.41 -13.12
CA MET A 40 3.91 -1.00 -13.71
C MET A 40 4.89 -2.18 -13.77
N ASP A 41 5.82 -2.14 -14.71
CA ASP A 41 6.92 -3.12 -14.75
C ASP A 41 7.82 -2.95 -13.51
N GLU A 42 8.29 -4.06 -12.93
CA GLU A 42 9.18 -4.04 -11.76
C GLU A 42 10.49 -3.29 -12.01
N LYS A 43 10.99 -3.30 -13.25
CA LYS A 43 12.20 -2.55 -13.64
C LYS A 43 12.07 -1.03 -13.52
N ASP A 44 10.83 -0.52 -13.53
CA ASP A 44 10.50 0.90 -13.45
C ASP A 44 10.19 1.35 -12.00
N LEU A 45 10.37 0.45 -11.04
CA LEU A 45 10.24 0.75 -9.61
C LEU A 45 11.61 1.14 -9.00
N PRO A 46 11.63 2.01 -7.98
CA PRO A 46 10.49 2.65 -7.33
C PRO A 46 9.87 3.77 -8.17
N LEU A 47 8.54 3.85 -8.18
CA LEU A 47 7.84 5.00 -8.74
C LEU A 47 8.01 6.20 -7.80
N LEU A 48 8.71 7.22 -8.26
CA LEU A 48 8.96 8.44 -7.48
C LEU A 48 7.95 9.52 -7.85
N LEU A 49 7.62 10.35 -6.87
CA LEU A 49 6.88 11.59 -7.11
C LEU A 49 7.72 12.55 -7.95
N PRO A 50 7.12 13.35 -8.84
CA PRO A 50 7.85 14.37 -9.59
C PRO A 50 8.35 15.47 -8.66
N ASP A 51 9.53 16.01 -8.97
CA ASP A 51 10.05 17.18 -8.27
C ASP A 51 9.37 18.43 -8.84
N ILE A 52 8.52 19.06 -8.04
CA ILE A 52 7.77 20.25 -8.40
C ILE A 52 7.89 21.31 -7.29
N ALA A 53 8.12 22.54 -7.70
CA ALA A 53 8.31 23.65 -6.77
C ALA A 53 7.02 24.05 -6.05
N GLU A 54 5.88 23.94 -6.75
CA GLU A 54 4.57 24.34 -6.22
C GLU A 54 3.49 23.34 -6.68
N TYR A 55 2.55 23.05 -5.79
CA TYR A 55 1.35 22.30 -6.12
C TYR A 55 0.15 22.92 -5.40
N GLU A 56 -0.93 23.04 -6.11
CA GLU A 56 -2.19 23.51 -5.55
C GLU A 56 -3.24 22.39 -5.60
N PRO A 57 -4.13 22.32 -4.60
CA PRO A 57 -5.31 21.48 -4.69
C PRO A 57 -6.10 21.78 -5.95
N THR A 58 -6.78 20.78 -6.48
CA THR A 58 -7.69 20.96 -7.62
C THR A 58 -9.09 21.33 -7.13
N ASP A 59 -9.77 22.23 -7.82
CA ASP A 59 -11.14 22.62 -7.45
C ASP A 59 -12.16 21.52 -7.72
N ASP A 60 -11.81 20.56 -8.57
CA ASP A 60 -12.65 19.41 -8.98
C ASP A 60 -12.44 18.18 -8.07
N GLY A 61 -11.54 18.27 -7.09
CA GLY A 61 -11.24 17.17 -6.16
C GLY A 61 -10.33 16.09 -6.73
N GLU A 62 -9.77 16.27 -7.92
CA GLU A 62 -8.74 15.38 -8.45
C GLU A 62 -7.39 15.55 -7.72
N SER A 63 -6.51 14.57 -7.88
CA SER A 63 -5.16 14.66 -7.32
C SER A 63 -4.36 15.79 -7.98
N PRO A 64 -3.56 16.56 -7.22
CA PRO A 64 -2.64 17.55 -7.80
C PRO A 64 -1.67 16.94 -8.83
N LEU A 65 -1.33 15.65 -8.70
CA LEU A 65 -0.53 14.94 -9.69
C LEU A 65 -1.16 14.86 -11.07
N ALA A 66 -2.49 14.88 -11.16
CA ALA A 66 -3.22 14.78 -12.43
C ALA A 66 -2.89 15.94 -13.41
N LYS A 67 -2.46 17.10 -12.89
CA LYS A 67 -2.04 18.25 -13.69
C LYS A 67 -0.64 18.11 -14.29
N ILE A 68 0.18 17.18 -13.82
CA ILE A 68 1.57 17.00 -14.24
C ILE A 68 1.63 16.03 -15.41
N THR A 69 1.31 16.53 -16.60
CA THR A 69 1.12 15.72 -17.81
C THR A 69 2.33 14.87 -18.17
N ASP A 70 3.55 15.37 -17.96
CA ASP A 70 4.79 14.66 -18.27
C ASP A 70 5.01 13.45 -17.34
N TRP A 71 4.53 13.53 -16.11
CA TRP A 71 4.57 12.43 -15.17
C TRP A 71 3.39 11.45 -15.37
N VAL A 72 2.19 11.98 -15.66
CA VAL A 72 0.96 11.18 -15.80
C VAL A 72 0.98 10.34 -17.07
N ASN A 73 1.37 10.94 -18.22
CA ASN A 73 1.30 10.25 -19.50
C ASN A 73 2.43 9.21 -19.62
N CYS A 74 2.07 8.00 -20.01
CA CYS A 74 3.02 6.90 -20.17
C CYS A 74 2.56 5.94 -21.26
N LYS A 75 3.37 4.91 -21.50
CA LYS A 75 3.00 3.78 -22.37
C LYS A 75 2.51 2.62 -21.53
N CYS A 76 1.50 1.93 -22.00
CA CYS A 76 1.03 0.70 -21.37
C CYS A 76 2.08 -0.40 -21.49
N PRO A 77 2.51 -1.04 -20.37
CA PRO A 77 3.51 -2.10 -20.41
C PRO A 77 3.01 -3.36 -21.13
N CYS A 78 1.69 -3.56 -21.21
CA CYS A 78 1.11 -4.74 -21.86
C CYS A 78 0.95 -4.60 -23.36
N CYS A 79 0.51 -3.42 -23.86
CA CYS A 79 0.15 -3.27 -25.29
C CYS A 79 0.84 -2.08 -25.99
N GLY A 80 1.65 -1.30 -25.28
CA GLY A 80 2.37 -0.14 -25.82
C GLY A 80 1.51 1.08 -26.18
N ALA A 81 0.19 1.02 -26.00
CA ALA A 81 -0.71 2.14 -26.25
C ALA A 81 -0.47 3.29 -25.27
N ASP A 82 -0.90 4.50 -25.65
CA ASP A 82 -0.94 5.63 -24.74
C ASP A 82 -1.83 5.33 -23.53
N ALA A 83 -1.34 5.63 -22.36
CA ALA A 83 -1.97 5.33 -21.07
C ALA A 83 -1.63 6.40 -20.04
N LYS A 84 -2.26 6.33 -18.89
CA LYS A 84 -2.04 7.28 -17.78
C LYS A 84 -1.68 6.54 -16.50
N ARG A 85 -0.68 7.06 -15.77
CA ARG A 85 -0.40 6.59 -14.41
C ARG A 85 -1.54 6.95 -13.49
N GLU A 86 -1.72 6.13 -12.43
CA GLU A 86 -2.55 6.50 -11.29
C GLU A 86 -2.00 7.77 -10.64
N THR A 87 -2.88 8.70 -10.34
CA THR A 87 -2.53 10.01 -9.77
C THR A 87 -2.85 10.12 -8.29
N ASP A 88 -3.59 9.18 -7.74
CA ASP A 88 -3.78 9.08 -6.30
C ASP A 88 -2.53 8.54 -5.61
N THR A 89 -2.36 8.90 -4.35
CA THR A 89 -1.30 8.36 -3.51
C THR A 89 -1.88 7.48 -2.41
N MET A 90 -1.06 6.59 -1.85
CA MET A 90 -1.46 5.77 -0.72
C MET A 90 -1.47 6.60 0.58
N PRO A 91 -2.34 6.28 1.55
CA PRO A 91 -2.30 6.92 2.86
C PRO A 91 -1.00 6.54 3.60
N ASN A 92 -0.55 7.39 4.52
CA ASN A 92 0.65 7.18 5.35
C ASN A 92 0.72 5.78 5.99
N TRP A 93 -0.43 5.16 6.27
CA TRP A 93 -0.49 3.84 6.88
C TRP A 93 -0.21 2.69 5.92
N ALA A 94 -0.11 2.93 4.63
CA ALA A 94 0.41 1.95 3.69
C ALA A 94 1.90 1.69 3.96
N GLY A 95 2.74 2.72 3.96
CA GLY A 95 4.16 2.62 4.28
C GLY A 95 4.42 2.17 5.71
N SER A 96 3.73 2.75 6.70
CA SER A 96 3.91 2.37 8.10
C SER A 96 3.38 0.96 8.45
N SER A 97 2.70 0.28 7.54
CA SER A 97 2.16 -1.05 7.80
C SER A 97 3.19 -2.17 7.78
N TRP A 98 4.41 -1.92 7.32
CA TRP A 98 5.42 -2.96 7.16
C TRP A 98 6.83 -2.58 7.64
N TYR A 99 7.05 -1.39 8.25
CA TYR A 99 8.35 -0.90 8.69
C TYR A 99 9.08 -1.88 9.62
N PHE A 100 8.35 -2.53 10.51
CA PHE A 100 8.92 -3.49 11.48
C PHE A 100 9.49 -4.74 10.78
N LEU A 101 8.97 -5.13 9.62
CA LEU A 101 9.57 -6.18 8.80
C LEU A 101 10.89 -5.70 8.19
N ARG A 102 10.91 -4.47 7.66
CA ARG A 102 12.12 -3.87 7.08
C ARG A 102 13.23 -3.68 8.12
N PHE A 103 12.89 -3.36 9.36
CA PHE A 103 13.86 -3.23 10.45
C PHE A 103 14.63 -4.51 10.77
N MET A 104 14.08 -5.67 10.46
CA MET A 104 14.74 -6.96 10.65
C MET A 104 15.91 -7.17 9.69
N ASP A 105 15.89 -6.51 8.52
CA ASP A 105 16.90 -6.67 7.47
C ASP A 105 17.03 -5.38 6.63
N PRO A 106 17.52 -4.28 7.25
CA PRO A 106 17.44 -2.93 6.67
C PRO A 106 18.34 -2.73 5.43
N HIS A 107 19.35 -3.55 5.25
CA HIS A 107 20.31 -3.45 4.14
C HIS A 107 20.04 -4.45 3.01
N ASN A 108 18.93 -5.17 3.07
CA ASN A 108 18.57 -6.10 2.02
C ASN A 108 18.12 -5.36 0.76
N ASP A 109 18.82 -5.56 -0.35
CA ASP A 109 18.54 -4.94 -1.65
C ASP A 109 17.66 -5.81 -2.57
N LYS A 110 17.34 -7.04 -2.16
CA LYS A 110 16.58 -8.02 -2.96
C LYS A 110 15.15 -8.20 -2.50
N ALA A 111 14.88 -7.96 -1.22
CA ALA A 111 13.57 -8.12 -0.60
C ALA A 111 13.40 -7.12 0.55
N PHE A 112 12.17 -6.93 1.01
CA PHE A 112 11.91 -6.06 2.16
C PHE A 112 12.53 -6.60 3.47
N ALA A 113 12.68 -7.92 3.59
CA ALA A 113 13.50 -8.64 4.56
C ALA A 113 13.69 -10.08 4.09
N SER A 114 14.79 -10.72 4.46
CA SER A 114 15.00 -12.14 4.18
C SER A 114 14.13 -13.01 5.10
N MET A 115 13.72 -14.17 4.60
CA MET A 115 12.93 -15.12 5.38
C MET A 115 13.68 -15.58 6.65
N ASP A 116 15.00 -15.71 6.58
CA ASP A 116 15.83 -16.11 7.72
C ASP A 116 15.90 -15.03 8.80
N ALA A 117 16.04 -13.75 8.41
CA ALA A 117 15.97 -12.65 9.36
C ALA A 117 14.59 -12.57 10.04
N MET A 118 13.51 -12.72 9.25
CA MET A 118 12.15 -12.72 9.79
C MET A 118 11.87 -13.90 10.72
N LYS A 119 12.42 -15.08 10.45
CA LYS A 119 12.33 -16.24 11.36
C LYS A 119 13.17 -16.06 12.62
N TYR A 120 14.34 -15.45 12.50
CA TYR A 120 15.24 -15.20 13.63
C TYR A 120 14.65 -14.16 14.60
N TRP A 121 14.29 -12.99 14.10
CA TRP A 121 13.69 -11.92 14.91
C TRP A 121 12.25 -12.22 15.32
N ASN A 122 11.54 -13.03 14.51
CA ASN A 122 10.20 -13.49 14.79
C ASN A 122 9.18 -12.32 14.84
N ARG A 123 8.17 -12.44 15.69
CA ARG A 123 7.14 -11.42 15.91
C ARG A 123 7.63 -10.38 16.90
N VAL A 124 7.06 -9.20 16.83
CA VAL A 124 7.32 -8.14 17.81
C VAL A 124 6.84 -8.59 19.19
N ASP A 125 7.76 -8.71 20.14
CA ASP A 125 7.46 -9.20 21.50
C ASP A 125 6.66 -8.19 22.32
N TRP A 126 6.99 -6.91 22.16
CA TRP A 126 6.39 -5.82 22.91
C TRP A 126 6.14 -4.62 22.03
N TYR A 127 4.89 -4.18 21.91
CA TYR A 127 4.49 -3.01 21.16
C TYR A 127 3.80 -2.01 22.09
N ASN A 128 4.43 -0.86 22.31
CA ASN A 128 3.96 0.19 23.20
C ASN A 128 3.47 1.40 22.39
N GLY A 129 2.26 1.87 22.62
CA GLY A 129 1.71 3.00 21.88
C GLY A 129 0.30 3.37 22.28
N GLY A 130 -0.17 4.48 21.73
CA GLY A 130 -1.49 5.05 21.99
C GLY A 130 -2.65 4.13 21.61
N MET A 131 -3.73 4.21 22.33
CA MET A 131 -4.92 3.38 22.14
C MET A 131 -5.55 3.58 20.75
N GLU A 132 -5.43 4.78 20.17
CA GLU A 132 -5.98 5.13 18.85
C GLU A 132 -5.44 4.25 17.72
N HIS A 133 -4.22 3.74 17.86
CA HIS A 133 -3.61 2.87 16.85
C HIS A 133 -4.24 1.49 16.76
N THR A 134 -5.07 1.08 17.72
CA THR A 134 -5.81 -0.18 17.66
C THR A 134 -6.69 -0.27 16.43
N ALA A 135 -7.39 0.81 16.11
CA ALA A 135 -8.30 0.90 14.96
C ALA A 135 -7.70 1.66 13.78
N ARG A 136 -6.41 2.01 13.83
CA ARG A 136 -5.67 2.75 12.80
C ARG A 136 -4.49 1.92 12.32
N HIS A 137 -3.27 2.31 12.67
CA HIS A 137 -2.05 1.68 12.21
C HIS A 137 -2.04 0.15 12.39
N LEU A 138 -2.41 -0.35 13.58
CA LEU A 138 -2.35 -1.80 13.86
C LEU A 138 -3.35 -2.62 13.06
N LEU A 139 -4.51 -2.05 12.72
CA LEU A 139 -5.48 -2.71 11.85
C LEU A 139 -4.89 -2.93 10.44
N TYR A 140 -4.30 -1.88 9.88
CA TYR A 140 -3.70 -1.95 8.53
C TYR A 140 -2.45 -2.81 8.50
N ALA A 141 -1.57 -2.67 9.49
CA ALA A 141 -0.37 -3.49 9.60
C ALA A 141 -0.70 -4.99 9.74
N ARG A 142 -1.74 -5.32 10.51
CA ARG A 142 -2.22 -6.70 10.62
C ARG A 142 -2.78 -7.23 9.31
N PHE A 143 -3.55 -6.42 8.59
CA PHE A 143 -4.05 -6.77 7.27
C PHE A 143 -2.90 -7.07 6.29
N TRP A 144 -1.87 -6.20 6.24
CA TRP A 144 -0.69 -6.40 5.42
C TRP A 144 0.06 -7.68 5.75
N VAL A 145 0.30 -7.95 7.03
CA VAL A 145 0.97 -9.18 7.46
C VAL A 145 0.16 -10.41 7.07
N GLN A 146 -1.15 -10.40 7.26
CA GLN A 146 -2.01 -11.53 6.87
C GLN A 146 -2.02 -11.74 5.36
N PHE A 147 -2.03 -10.67 4.57
CA PHE A 147 -1.91 -10.75 3.12
C PHE A 147 -0.56 -11.34 2.72
N LEU A 148 0.55 -10.81 3.23
CA LEU A 148 1.91 -11.29 2.96
C LEU A 148 2.09 -12.75 3.39
N TYR A 149 1.49 -13.15 4.51
CA TYR A 149 1.48 -14.55 4.95
C TYR A 149 0.75 -15.46 3.97
N ASN A 150 -0.41 -15.05 3.49
CA ASN A 150 -1.21 -15.86 2.55
C ASN A 150 -0.49 -16.08 1.21
N ILE A 151 0.38 -15.16 0.79
CA ILE A 151 1.21 -15.30 -0.41
C ILE A 151 2.63 -15.84 -0.12
N GLY A 152 2.91 -16.25 1.12
CA GLY A 152 4.14 -16.92 1.52
C GLY A 152 5.37 -16.02 1.72
N LEU A 153 5.19 -14.72 1.83
CA LEU A 153 6.28 -13.75 1.97
C LEU A 153 6.71 -13.46 3.41
N VAL A 154 5.93 -13.85 4.40
CA VAL A 154 6.27 -13.76 5.82
C VAL A 154 5.98 -15.07 6.55
N PRO A 155 6.75 -15.43 7.60
CA PRO A 155 6.62 -16.71 8.28
C PRO A 155 5.44 -16.80 9.25
N HIS A 156 4.88 -15.69 9.67
CA HIS A 156 3.84 -15.64 10.71
C HIS A 156 2.64 -14.82 10.27
N LYS A 157 1.45 -15.31 10.61
CA LYS A 157 0.18 -14.66 10.31
C LYS A 157 -0.11 -13.45 11.21
N GLU A 158 0.44 -13.43 12.41
CA GLU A 158 0.29 -12.34 13.39
C GLU A 158 1.66 -11.70 13.66
N MET A 159 1.66 -10.36 13.75
CA MET A 159 2.90 -9.57 13.80
C MET A 159 3.38 -9.25 15.22
N ILE A 160 2.49 -9.26 16.21
CA ILE A 160 2.76 -8.79 17.58
C ILE A 160 2.31 -9.84 18.59
N TRP A 161 3.14 -10.09 19.63
CA TRP A 161 2.80 -10.95 20.75
C TRP A 161 2.00 -10.21 21.82
N THR A 162 2.56 -9.10 22.28
CA THR A 162 1.97 -8.33 23.38
C THR A 162 1.88 -6.86 23.00
N ARG A 163 0.72 -6.29 23.24
CA ARG A 163 0.49 -4.87 23.07
C ARG A 163 0.19 -4.21 24.41
N VAL A 164 0.81 -3.08 24.66
CA VAL A 164 0.49 -2.17 25.76
C VAL A 164 -0.05 -0.87 25.17
N SER A 165 -1.17 -0.43 25.69
CA SER A 165 -1.81 0.84 25.29
C SER A 165 -1.89 1.78 26.49
N HIS A 166 -1.64 3.05 26.27
CA HIS A 166 -1.78 4.13 27.23
C HIS A 166 -2.50 5.33 26.61
#